data_a1616937304cab2ea40b9b889de54fc3
#
_entry.id   a1616937304cab2ea40b9b889de54fc3
#
_cell.length_a   1.000
_cell.length_b   1.000
_cell.length_c   1.000
_cell.angle_alpha   90.00
_cell.angle_beta   90.00
_cell.angle_gamma   90.00
#
_symmetry.space_group_name_H-M   'P 1'
#
loop_
_entity.id
_entity.type
_entity.pdbx_description
1 polymer ?
#
loop_
_entity_poly.entity_id
_entity_poly.type
_entity_poly.pdbx_seq_one_letter_code
_entity_poly.pdbx_strand_id
1 'polypeptide(L)'
;MLLAAVVAVVALGLWRLLTDGRFRGTHAVHGAAEKDTQASPDAGPASLVEILPADTRLGERATLLQFSTAFCAPCRATRRTLAEVADVVPGVVHVEIDAEHHLELVRRLRILRTPTTLVLDADGREVSRASGAPRKEQVLGALALASP
;
A
#
# COMPACT_ATOMS: atom_id res chain seq x y z
N MET A 1 8.55 -14.92 36.74
CA MET A 1 7.66 -13.86 36.21
C MET A 1 8.39 -12.93 35.23
N LEU A 2 9.55 -12.34 35.60
CA LEU A 2 10.29 -11.41 34.73
C LEU A 2 10.74 -12.03 33.41
N LEU A 3 11.26 -13.25 33.42
CA LEU A 3 11.72 -13.97 32.22
C LEU A 3 10.58 -14.20 31.21
N ALA A 4 9.40 -14.57 31.69
CA ALA A 4 8.22 -14.79 30.83
C ALA A 4 7.76 -13.49 30.15
N ALA A 5 7.81 -12.35 30.86
CA ALA A 5 7.49 -11.04 30.29
C ALA A 5 8.48 -10.62 29.21
N VAL A 6 9.78 -10.82 29.42
CA VAL A 6 10.83 -10.52 28.43
C VAL A 6 10.64 -11.39 27.17
N VAL A 7 10.40 -12.69 27.33
CA VAL A 7 10.15 -13.59 26.19
C VAL A 7 8.92 -13.17 25.42
N ALA A 8 7.82 -12.79 26.09
CA ALA A 8 6.60 -12.33 25.43
C ALA A 8 6.84 -11.03 24.63
N VAL A 9 7.57 -10.05 25.17
CA VAL A 9 7.89 -8.79 24.50
C VAL A 9 8.79 -9.04 23.28
N VAL A 10 9.81 -9.89 23.41
CA VAL A 10 10.70 -10.25 22.30
C VAL A 10 9.93 -10.99 21.20
N ALA A 11 9.09 -11.95 21.58
CA ALA A 11 8.26 -12.71 20.63
C ALA A 11 7.27 -11.80 19.88
N LEU A 12 6.62 -10.85 20.57
CA LEU A 12 5.72 -9.88 19.96
C LEU A 12 6.46 -8.91 19.04
N GLY A 13 7.64 -8.44 19.45
CA GLY A 13 8.48 -7.58 18.62
C GLY A 13 8.95 -8.28 17.35
N LEU A 14 9.41 -9.52 17.46
CA LEU A 14 9.83 -10.33 16.33
C LEU A 14 8.66 -10.65 15.39
N TRP A 15 7.50 -11.01 15.96
CA TRP A 15 6.29 -11.24 15.17
C TRP A 15 5.88 -9.98 14.39
N ARG A 16 5.93 -8.80 15.00
CA ARG A 16 5.66 -7.52 14.30
C ARG A 16 6.67 -7.26 13.19
N LEU A 17 7.97 -7.45 13.43
CA LEU A 17 9.00 -7.29 12.40
C LEU A 17 8.80 -8.24 11.21
N LEU A 18 8.32 -9.46 11.45
CA LEU A 18 8.07 -10.45 10.40
C LEU A 18 6.78 -10.21 9.62
N THR A 19 5.81 -9.51 10.21
CA THR A 19 4.49 -9.25 9.58
C THR A 19 4.36 -7.84 9.02
N ASP A 20 5.27 -6.92 9.37
CA ASP A 20 5.25 -5.55 8.89
C ASP A 20 5.64 -5.48 7.40
N GLY A 21 4.96 -4.61 6.66
CA GLY A 21 5.25 -4.42 5.23
C GLY A 21 4.81 -5.55 4.30
N ARG A 22 4.10 -6.59 4.78
CA ARG A 22 3.60 -7.67 3.91
C ARG A 22 2.44 -7.18 3.06
N PHE A 23 2.51 -7.43 1.76
CA PHE A 23 1.40 -7.18 0.85
C PHE A 23 0.24 -8.15 1.13
N ARG A 24 -0.95 -7.60 1.17
CA ARG A 24 -2.20 -8.35 1.26
C ARG A 24 -3.01 -8.02 0.02
N GLY A 25 -3.50 -9.04 -0.67
CA GLY A 25 -4.47 -8.87 -1.74
C GLY A 25 -5.74 -8.20 -1.18
N THR A 26 -6.35 -7.34 -1.96
CA THR A 26 -7.65 -6.74 -1.65
C THR A 26 -8.72 -7.80 -1.80
N HIS A 27 -8.98 -8.55 -0.72
CA HIS A 27 -10.25 -9.26 -0.59
C HIS A 27 -11.31 -8.22 -0.19
N ALA A 28 -12.42 -8.18 -0.90
CA ALA A 28 -13.56 -7.36 -0.57
C ALA A 28 -13.91 -7.56 0.92
N VAL A 29 -13.68 -6.54 1.73
CA VAL A 29 -14.05 -6.56 3.15
C VAL A 29 -15.57 -6.39 3.21
N HIS A 30 -16.29 -7.50 3.33
CA HIS A 30 -17.67 -7.49 3.80
C HIS A 30 -17.62 -7.25 5.31
N GLY A 31 -18.06 -6.09 5.73
CA GLY A 31 -18.25 -5.87 7.16
C GLY A 31 -18.47 -4.42 7.55
N ALA A 32 -19.70 -4.13 7.81
CA ALA A 32 -20.34 -3.04 8.52
C ALA A 32 -21.08 -2.05 7.63
N ALA A 33 -22.39 -2.18 7.74
CA ALA A 33 -23.41 -1.38 7.09
C ALA A 33 -23.26 0.10 7.36
N GLU A 34 -23.27 0.89 6.28
CA GLU A 34 -24.06 2.10 6.26
C GLU A 34 -24.60 2.28 4.84
N LYS A 35 -25.92 2.45 4.78
CA LYS A 35 -26.73 2.53 3.59
C LYS A 35 -26.36 3.77 2.77
N ASP A 36 -26.27 3.57 1.50
CA ASP A 36 -26.73 4.30 0.34
C ASP A 36 -25.66 4.40 -0.73
N THR A 37 -25.75 3.51 -1.66
CA THR A 37 -25.64 3.64 -3.10
C THR A 37 -25.35 2.25 -3.68
N GLN A 38 -26.27 1.76 -4.50
CA GLN A 38 -26.21 0.49 -5.22
C GLN A 38 -24.93 0.40 -6.07
N ALA A 39 -23.90 -0.28 -5.54
CA ALA A 39 -22.80 -0.78 -6.35
C ALA A 39 -23.23 -2.14 -6.90
N SER A 40 -23.26 -2.26 -8.21
CA SER A 40 -23.53 -3.51 -8.93
C SER A 40 -22.55 -4.61 -8.50
N PRO A 41 -22.96 -5.89 -8.38
CA PRO A 41 -22.13 -6.99 -7.93
C PRO A 41 -20.96 -7.35 -8.85
N ASP A 42 -20.88 -6.77 -10.05
CA ASP A 42 -19.87 -7.05 -11.08
C ASP A 42 -18.80 -5.95 -11.26
N ALA A 43 -18.80 -4.91 -10.44
CA ALA A 43 -17.73 -3.92 -10.49
C ALA A 43 -16.53 -4.45 -9.69
N GLY A 44 -15.49 -4.87 -10.39
CA GLY A 44 -14.14 -5.01 -9.82
C GLY A 44 -13.72 -3.75 -9.04
N PRO A 45 -12.60 -3.77 -8.31
CA PRO A 45 -12.18 -2.62 -7.50
C PRO A 45 -12.18 -1.34 -8.36
N ALA A 46 -12.88 -0.30 -7.89
CA ALA A 46 -12.99 0.97 -8.61
C ALA A 46 -11.60 1.55 -8.87
N SER A 47 -11.40 2.12 -10.06
CA SER A 47 -10.16 2.83 -10.38
C SER A 47 -9.96 4.01 -9.44
N LEU A 48 -8.75 4.19 -8.95
CA LEU A 48 -8.39 5.30 -8.06
C LEU A 48 -8.04 6.58 -8.84
N VAL A 49 -7.96 6.52 -10.17
CA VAL A 49 -7.54 7.65 -11.04
C VAL A 49 -8.31 8.93 -10.73
N GLU A 50 -9.62 8.83 -10.54
CA GLU A 50 -10.49 9.99 -10.31
C GLU A 50 -10.27 10.69 -8.96
N ILE A 51 -9.67 10.00 -8.00
CA ILE A 51 -9.46 10.53 -6.65
C ILE A 51 -8.01 10.88 -6.36
N LEU A 52 -7.08 10.45 -7.23
CA LEU A 52 -5.67 10.81 -7.12
C LEU A 52 -5.45 12.27 -7.55
N PRO A 53 -4.38 12.93 -7.07
CA PRO A 53 -3.98 14.25 -7.56
C PRO A 53 -3.85 14.25 -9.08
N ALA A 54 -4.29 15.35 -9.73
CA ALA A 54 -4.38 15.44 -11.19
C ALA A 54 -3.01 15.33 -11.91
N ASP A 55 -1.92 15.56 -11.21
CA ASP A 55 -0.55 15.43 -11.68
C ASP A 55 0.04 14.02 -11.49
N THR A 56 -0.74 13.10 -10.91
CA THR A 56 -0.31 11.71 -10.70
C THR A 56 -0.18 10.99 -12.03
N ARG A 57 1.04 10.56 -12.36
CA ARG A 57 1.30 9.74 -13.56
C ARG A 57 1.28 8.27 -13.18
N LEU A 58 0.38 7.51 -13.80
CA LEU A 58 0.34 6.07 -13.65
C LEU A 58 1.35 5.40 -14.59
N GLY A 59 1.88 4.26 -14.16
CA GLY A 59 2.70 3.39 -14.98
C GLY A 59 1.87 2.62 -15.99
N GLU A 60 2.43 2.34 -17.16
CA GLU A 60 1.77 1.57 -18.23
C GLU A 60 1.41 0.14 -17.79
N ARG A 61 2.18 -0.42 -16.87
CA ARG A 61 1.98 -1.76 -16.32
C ARG A 61 1.43 -1.74 -14.89
N ALA A 62 2.05 -0.94 -14.03
CA ALA A 62 1.63 -0.81 -12.63
C ALA A 62 2.16 0.48 -12.02
N THR A 63 1.52 0.89 -10.92
CA THR A 63 1.97 2.03 -10.12
C THR A 63 2.18 1.60 -8.67
N LEU A 64 3.35 1.91 -8.13
CA LEU A 64 3.68 1.77 -6.70
C LEU A 64 3.34 3.11 -6.02
N LEU A 65 2.16 3.21 -5.44
CA LEU A 65 1.67 4.42 -4.78
C LEU A 65 2.00 4.37 -3.30
N GLN A 66 2.92 5.23 -2.85
CA GLN A 66 3.38 5.30 -1.46
C GLN A 66 2.76 6.49 -0.72
N PHE A 67 2.18 6.24 0.44
CA PHE A 67 1.77 7.28 1.39
C PHE A 67 2.86 7.45 2.46
N SER A 68 3.35 8.69 2.60
CA SER A 68 4.43 9.07 3.52
C SER A 68 4.06 10.28 4.36
N THR A 69 4.88 10.56 5.38
CA THR A 69 4.90 11.81 6.15
C THR A 69 6.32 12.33 6.28
N ALA A 70 6.48 13.62 6.58
CA ALA A 70 7.79 14.30 6.59
C ALA A 70 8.83 13.64 7.51
N PHE A 71 8.43 13.26 8.73
CA PHE A 71 9.35 12.75 9.77
C PHE A 71 9.33 11.22 9.90
N CYS A 72 9.09 10.51 8.80
CA CYS A 72 8.96 9.05 8.78
C CYS A 72 10.25 8.40 8.25
N ALA A 73 11.11 7.90 9.14
CA ALA A 73 12.35 7.20 8.74
C ALA A 73 12.05 5.92 7.92
N PRO A 74 11.07 5.07 8.28
CA PRO A 74 10.68 3.93 7.44
C PRO A 74 10.18 4.34 6.05
N CYS A 75 9.53 5.51 5.91
CA CYS A 75 9.07 6.01 4.61
C CYS A 75 10.23 6.27 3.66
N ARG A 76 11.33 6.85 4.15
CA ARG A 76 12.54 7.07 3.35
C ARG A 76 13.17 5.76 2.86
N ALA A 77 13.19 4.73 3.70
CA ALA A 77 13.66 3.41 3.30
C ALA A 77 12.75 2.79 2.24
N THR A 78 11.42 2.86 2.44
CA THR A 78 10.42 2.38 1.48
C THR A 78 10.55 3.10 0.15
N ARG A 79 10.69 4.42 0.14
CA ARG A 79 10.91 5.21 -1.09
C ARG A 79 12.08 4.67 -1.91
N ARG A 80 13.23 4.42 -1.28
CA ARG A 80 14.42 3.86 -1.97
C ARG A 80 14.11 2.50 -2.59
N THR A 81 13.52 1.60 -1.82
CA THR A 81 13.15 0.25 -2.29
C THR A 81 12.19 0.32 -3.47
N LEU A 82 11.15 1.17 -3.41
CA LEU A 82 10.15 1.29 -4.49
C LEU A 82 10.74 1.95 -5.73
N ALA A 83 11.58 2.97 -5.58
CA ALA A 83 12.29 3.61 -6.69
C ALA A 83 13.22 2.61 -7.39
N GLU A 84 14.04 1.86 -6.64
CA GLU A 84 14.90 0.81 -7.20
C GLU A 84 14.12 -0.25 -7.98
N VAL A 85 12.91 -0.61 -7.54
CA VAL A 85 12.06 -1.55 -8.26
C VAL A 85 11.49 -0.92 -9.53
N ALA A 86 11.00 0.33 -9.45
CA ALA A 86 10.47 1.04 -10.60
C ALA A 86 11.55 1.25 -11.69
N ASP A 87 12.80 1.49 -11.30
CA ASP A 87 13.93 1.68 -12.23
C ASP A 87 14.28 0.41 -13.02
N VAL A 88 14.04 -0.78 -12.44
CA VAL A 88 14.43 -2.06 -13.08
C VAL A 88 13.25 -2.82 -13.70
N VAL A 89 12.00 -2.44 -13.40
CA VAL A 89 10.81 -3.11 -13.94
C VAL A 89 10.13 -2.22 -14.97
N PRO A 90 10.20 -2.54 -16.28
CA PRO A 90 9.60 -1.71 -17.32
C PRO A 90 8.10 -1.48 -17.12
N GLY A 91 7.64 -0.26 -17.37
CA GLY A 91 6.22 0.11 -17.26
C GLY A 91 5.72 0.29 -15.82
N VAL A 92 6.60 0.20 -14.82
CA VAL A 92 6.26 0.47 -13.42
C VAL A 92 6.73 1.87 -13.04
N VAL A 93 5.88 2.62 -12.33
CA VAL A 93 6.18 3.95 -11.82
C VAL A 93 6.01 3.97 -10.30
N HIS A 94 6.91 4.65 -9.60
CA HIS A 94 6.77 4.95 -8.18
C HIS A 94 6.24 6.38 -8.01
N VAL A 95 5.14 6.51 -7.29
CA VAL A 95 4.51 7.78 -6.93
C VAL A 95 4.44 7.88 -5.41
N GLU A 96 4.91 9.00 -4.87
CA GLU A 96 4.81 9.29 -3.44
C GLU A 96 3.79 10.39 -3.19
N ILE A 97 2.87 10.14 -2.26
CA ILE A 97 1.86 11.09 -1.79
C ILE A 97 2.14 11.44 -0.33
N ASP A 98 2.21 12.73 -0.06
CA ASP A 98 2.26 13.25 1.30
C ASP A 98 0.90 13.13 1.96
N ALA A 99 0.82 12.25 2.97
CA ALA A 99 -0.41 11.97 3.69
C ALA A 99 -0.90 13.18 4.50
N GLU A 100 -0.01 14.10 4.88
CA GLU A 100 -0.36 15.29 5.66
C GLU A 100 -1.06 16.35 4.80
N HIS A 101 -0.72 16.41 3.50
CA HIS A 101 -1.33 17.32 2.54
C HIS A 101 -2.55 16.74 1.80
N HIS A 102 -2.82 15.43 1.93
CA HIS A 102 -3.90 14.74 1.21
C HIS A 102 -4.82 13.97 2.16
N LEU A 103 -5.28 14.62 3.25
CA LEU A 103 -6.06 13.98 4.33
C LEU A 103 -7.37 13.36 3.84
N GLU A 104 -8.03 13.95 2.85
CA GLU A 104 -9.26 13.40 2.28
C GLU A 104 -8.99 12.08 1.57
N LEU A 105 -7.93 12.02 0.76
CA LEU A 105 -7.49 10.81 0.08
C LEU A 105 -7.10 9.72 1.10
N VAL A 106 -6.36 10.09 2.14
CA VAL A 106 -5.98 9.20 3.25
C VAL A 106 -7.21 8.56 3.91
N ARG A 107 -8.26 9.36 4.17
CA ARG A 107 -9.54 8.87 4.74
C ARG A 107 -10.27 7.94 3.77
N ARG A 108 -10.43 8.35 2.51
CA ARG A 108 -11.12 7.56 1.48
C ARG A 108 -10.46 6.21 1.24
N LEU A 109 -9.11 6.18 1.19
CA LEU A 109 -8.33 4.96 1.00
C LEU A 109 -8.05 4.20 2.31
N ARG A 110 -8.56 4.71 3.46
CA ARG A 110 -8.35 4.11 4.79
C ARG A 110 -6.87 3.85 5.08
N ILE A 111 -6.02 4.84 4.82
CA ILE A 111 -4.61 4.78 5.16
C ILE A 111 -4.47 5.04 6.67
N LEU A 112 -4.17 4.01 7.45
CA LEU A 112 -4.15 4.06 8.90
C LEU A 112 -2.77 4.37 9.47
N ARG A 113 -1.71 4.22 8.68
CA ARG A 113 -0.32 4.48 9.09
C ARG A 113 0.58 4.70 7.88
N THR A 114 1.76 5.31 8.10
CA THR A 114 2.81 5.47 7.11
C THR A 114 4.08 4.70 7.49
N PRO A 115 4.81 4.15 6.52
CA PRO A 115 4.44 4.10 5.11
C PRO A 115 3.32 3.10 4.86
N THR A 116 2.45 3.39 3.89
CA THR A 116 1.56 2.42 3.27
C THR A 116 1.79 2.49 1.76
N THR A 117 1.94 1.33 1.12
CA THR A 117 2.13 1.21 -0.33
C THR A 117 0.96 0.48 -0.93
N LEU A 118 0.33 1.07 -1.95
CA LEU A 118 -0.67 0.41 -2.80
C LEU A 118 0.00 0.04 -4.11
N VAL A 119 -0.29 -1.15 -4.61
CA VAL A 119 0.05 -1.55 -5.98
C VAL A 119 -1.20 -1.39 -6.83
N LEU A 120 -1.13 -0.53 -7.83
CA LEU A 120 -2.20 -0.30 -8.78
C LEU A 120 -1.84 -0.97 -10.10
N ASP A 121 -2.84 -1.53 -10.79
CA ASP A 121 -2.70 -2.01 -12.16
C ASP A 121 -2.66 -0.86 -13.17
N ALA A 122 -2.61 -1.17 -14.47
CA ALA A 122 -2.59 -0.19 -15.56
C ALA A 122 -3.85 0.69 -15.60
N ASP A 123 -4.99 0.18 -15.11
CA ASP A 123 -6.26 0.92 -15.04
C ASP A 123 -6.39 1.73 -13.75
N GLY A 124 -5.37 1.74 -12.89
CA GLY A 124 -5.36 2.43 -11.60
C GLY A 124 -6.20 1.76 -10.52
N ARG A 125 -6.50 0.46 -10.66
CA ARG A 125 -7.20 -0.31 -9.62
C ARG A 125 -6.20 -0.85 -8.61
N GLU A 126 -6.58 -0.81 -7.33
CA GLU A 126 -5.75 -1.39 -6.28
C GLU A 126 -5.80 -2.93 -6.34
N VAL A 127 -4.66 -3.56 -6.60
CA VAL A 127 -4.51 -5.03 -6.63
C VAL A 127 -3.84 -5.58 -5.38
N SER A 128 -3.08 -4.77 -4.67
CA SER A 128 -2.40 -5.20 -3.45
C SER A 128 -2.01 -4.02 -2.57
N ARG A 129 -1.88 -4.27 -1.27
CA ARG A 129 -1.56 -3.24 -0.26
C ARG A 129 -0.59 -3.77 0.78
N ALA A 130 0.41 -2.96 1.15
CA ALA A 130 1.30 -3.19 2.27
C ALA A 130 1.27 -2.01 3.25
N SER A 131 1.10 -2.28 4.53
CA SER A 131 1.24 -1.30 5.61
C SER A 131 2.56 -1.54 6.32
N GLY A 132 3.43 -0.53 6.39
CA GLY A 132 4.81 -0.62 6.82
C GLY A 132 5.80 -0.72 5.66
N ALA A 133 7.08 -0.93 5.95
CA ALA A 133 8.16 -0.96 4.96
C ALA A 133 8.28 -2.35 4.32
N PRO A 134 7.88 -2.53 3.04
CA PRO A 134 8.03 -3.80 2.35
C PRO A 134 9.48 -4.04 1.94
N ARG A 135 9.86 -5.31 1.84
CA ARG A 135 11.13 -5.72 1.23
C ARG A 135 11.00 -5.80 -0.28
N LYS A 136 12.12 -5.68 -1.00
CA LYS A 136 12.16 -5.68 -2.46
C LYS A 136 11.48 -6.91 -3.08
N GLU A 137 11.72 -8.08 -2.51
CA GLU A 137 11.12 -9.35 -2.99
C GLU A 137 9.59 -9.34 -2.83
N GLN A 138 9.08 -8.71 -1.78
CA GLN A 138 7.65 -8.57 -1.54
C GLN A 138 7.01 -7.63 -2.57
N VAL A 139 7.70 -6.54 -2.91
CA VAL A 139 7.24 -5.59 -3.94
C VAL A 139 7.19 -6.28 -5.30
N LEU A 140 8.25 -7.01 -5.67
CA LEU A 140 8.30 -7.76 -6.93
C LEU A 140 7.20 -8.82 -7.01
N GLY A 141 6.95 -9.55 -5.90
CA GLY A 141 5.85 -10.52 -5.82
C GLY A 141 4.47 -9.87 -5.96
N ALA A 142 4.27 -8.67 -5.39
CA ALA A 142 3.01 -7.94 -5.52
C ALA A 142 2.79 -7.41 -6.95
N LEU A 143 3.85 -6.98 -7.64
CA LEU A 143 3.79 -6.56 -9.04
C LEU A 143 3.42 -7.69 -9.99
N ALA A 144 3.76 -8.93 -9.66
CA ALA A 144 3.35 -10.08 -10.45
C ALA A 144 1.81 -10.28 -10.44
N LEU A 145 1.12 -9.79 -9.41
CA LEU A 145 -0.35 -9.82 -9.33
C LEU A 145 -1.02 -8.69 -10.14
N ALA A 146 -0.28 -7.62 -10.43
CA ALA A 146 -0.77 -6.46 -11.18
C ALA A 146 -0.60 -6.61 -12.70
N SER A 147 0.07 -7.69 -13.14
CA SER A 147 0.25 -7.96 -14.58
C SER A 147 -0.94 -8.74 -15.11
N PRO A 148 -1.47 -8.38 -16.29
CA PRO A 148 -2.51 -9.14 -16.97
C PRO A 148 -2.02 -10.53 -17.38
#